data_19c787dc92b4f7bc9c73b743b1444ea6
#
_entry.id   19c787dc92b4f7bc9c73b743b1444ea6
#
_cell.length_a   1.000
_cell.length_b   1.000
_cell.length_c   1.000
_cell.angle_alpha   90.00
_cell.angle_beta   90.00
_cell.angle_gamma   90.00
#
_symmetry.space_group_name_H-M   'P 1'
#
loop_
_entity.id
_entity.type
_entity.pdbx_description
1 polymer ?
#
loop_
_entity_poly.entity_id
_entity_poly.type
_entity_poly.pdbx_seq_one_letter_code
_entity_poly.pdbx_strand_id
1 'polypeptide(L)'
;MGRKWNNIKEKKAAKDANTSKIYAKFGREIYQAAKTGEPDPESNRNLKVVLERAKTYRVPKNIIDRAIEKAKGGSEENYDELRYEGFGVSGTMVIIDTLTNNVNRTAAEVRTALGKNGGNLGVTGSVNYMFDNTAVIGVEGKSADELLEILMEADIDARDIIEEDELTLVYGEPENFHEIQEALKAAGIEEFEVAEISMIPQNEVTLSEEDKAKFERMLEMLDDCEAVQQVYHNVDLEA
;
A
#
# COMPACT_ATOMS: atom_id res chain seq x y z
N MET A 1 13.75 5.18 -16.43
CA MET A 1 13.79 5.43 -14.98
C MET A 1 12.43 5.92 -14.54
N GLY A 2 11.45 5.52 -14.20
CA GLY A 2 10.07 5.92 -13.92
C GLY A 2 9.19 4.76 -13.46
N ARG A 3 9.79 3.60 -13.18
CA ARG A 3 9.08 2.33 -13.10
C ARG A 3 8.53 1.98 -11.70
N LYS A 4 9.04 2.61 -10.63
CA LYS A 4 8.56 2.38 -9.25
C LYS A 4 7.14 2.93 -9.00
N TRP A 5 6.70 3.83 -9.87
CA TRP A 5 5.40 4.52 -9.79
C TRP A 5 4.21 3.67 -10.26
N ASN A 6 4.42 2.70 -11.15
CA ASN A 6 3.33 1.97 -11.79
C ASN A 6 2.41 1.26 -10.79
N ASN A 7 2.96 0.61 -9.77
CA ASN A 7 2.18 -0.04 -8.70
C ASN A 7 1.30 0.94 -7.90
N ILE A 8 1.77 2.18 -7.72
CA ILE A 8 1.05 3.22 -7.00
C ILE A 8 -0.02 3.84 -7.90
N LYS A 9 0.28 4.06 -9.18
CA LYS A 9 -0.63 4.58 -10.19
C LYS A 9 -1.80 3.63 -10.45
N GLU A 10 -1.56 2.33 -10.52
CA GLU A 10 -2.61 1.31 -10.65
C GLU A 10 -3.56 1.32 -9.45
N LYS A 11 -3.04 1.42 -8.23
CA LYS A 11 -3.87 1.59 -7.03
C LYS A 11 -4.72 2.87 -7.09
N LYS A 12 -4.18 3.95 -7.67
CA LYS A 12 -4.90 5.22 -7.84
C LYS A 12 -5.99 5.11 -8.92
N ALA A 13 -5.74 4.43 -10.03
CA ALA A 13 -6.73 4.18 -11.09
C ALA A 13 -7.87 3.25 -10.64
N ALA A 14 -7.58 2.23 -9.84
CA ALA A 14 -8.58 1.35 -9.22
C ALA A 14 -9.49 2.07 -8.21
N LYS A 15 -9.07 3.25 -7.72
CA LYS A 15 -9.80 4.09 -6.77
C LYS A 15 -11.18 4.52 -7.28
N ASP A 16 -11.33 4.78 -8.55
CA ASP A 16 -12.60 5.29 -9.12
C ASP A 16 -13.61 4.18 -9.41
N ALA A 17 -13.13 2.94 -9.63
CA ALA A 17 -13.98 1.83 -10.05
C ALA A 17 -14.66 1.06 -8.89
N ASN A 18 -14.11 1.08 -7.67
CA ASN A 18 -14.54 0.21 -6.57
C ASN A 18 -14.53 0.87 -5.18
N THR A 19 -15.00 2.11 -5.09
CA THR A 19 -14.96 2.97 -3.90
C THR A 19 -15.49 2.28 -2.64
N SER A 20 -16.61 1.56 -2.70
CA SER A 20 -17.20 0.88 -1.54
C SER A 20 -16.30 -0.22 -0.98
N LYS A 21 -15.62 -0.96 -1.84
CA LYS A 21 -14.70 -2.03 -1.48
C LYS A 21 -13.43 -1.46 -0.82
N ILE A 22 -12.90 -0.38 -1.40
CA ILE A 22 -11.75 0.35 -0.85
C ILE A 22 -12.09 0.88 0.56
N TYR A 23 -13.25 1.51 0.72
CA TYR A 23 -13.66 2.03 2.03
C TYR A 23 -13.86 0.93 3.07
N ALA A 24 -14.37 -0.25 2.67
CA ALA A 24 -14.49 -1.40 3.56
C ALA A 24 -13.11 -1.93 4.01
N LYS A 25 -12.13 -1.98 3.11
CA LYS A 25 -10.75 -2.34 3.44
C LYS A 25 -10.14 -1.34 4.44
N PHE A 26 -10.24 -0.04 4.19
CA PHE A 26 -9.77 0.99 5.12
C PHE A 26 -10.48 0.91 6.48
N GLY A 27 -11.80 0.69 6.51
CA GLY A 27 -12.54 0.51 7.76
C GLY A 27 -11.98 -0.63 8.61
N ARG A 28 -11.59 -1.74 7.99
CA ARG A 28 -10.96 -2.88 8.67
C ARG A 28 -9.55 -2.57 9.16
N GLU A 29 -8.73 -1.93 8.33
CA GLU A 29 -7.36 -1.54 8.71
C GLU A 29 -7.34 -0.52 9.84
N ILE A 30 -8.20 0.51 9.78
CA ILE A 30 -8.32 1.52 10.83
C ILE A 30 -8.77 0.86 12.14
N TYR A 31 -9.79 -0.01 12.07
CA TYR A 31 -10.25 -0.76 13.24
C TYR A 31 -9.12 -1.58 13.85
N GLN A 32 -8.37 -2.34 13.04
CA GLN A 32 -7.28 -3.18 13.49
C GLN A 32 -6.17 -2.34 14.13
N ALA A 33 -5.74 -1.27 13.49
CA ALA A 33 -4.71 -0.39 14.01
C ALA A 33 -5.11 0.27 15.34
N ALA A 34 -6.38 0.72 15.46
CA ALA A 34 -6.90 1.30 16.69
C ALA A 34 -7.08 0.25 17.81
N LYS A 35 -7.36 -1.01 17.47
CA LYS A 35 -7.56 -2.08 18.44
C LYS A 35 -6.26 -2.67 18.98
N THR A 36 -5.23 -2.79 18.14
CA THR A 36 -3.93 -3.35 18.53
C THR A 36 -3.00 -2.34 19.20
N GLY A 37 -3.30 -1.05 19.08
CA GLY A 37 -2.61 0.06 19.73
C GLY A 37 -3.57 0.93 20.53
N GLU A 38 -3.18 2.20 20.73
CA GLU A 38 -4.08 3.18 21.30
C GLU A 38 -5.07 3.67 20.22
N PRO A 39 -6.37 3.88 20.56
CA PRO A 39 -7.36 4.36 19.59
C PRO A 39 -7.27 5.88 19.35
N ASP A 40 -6.14 6.49 19.65
CA ASP A 40 -5.80 7.88 19.43
C ASP A 40 -4.65 7.99 18.42
N PRO A 41 -4.83 8.66 17.28
CA PRO A 41 -3.79 8.80 16.25
C PRO A 41 -2.51 9.48 16.76
N GLU A 42 -2.60 10.38 17.74
CA GLU A 42 -1.41 11.07 18.26
C GLU A 42 -0.50 10.14 19.08
N SER A 43 -1.09 9.09 19.65
CA SER A 43 -0.37 8.09 20.45
C SER A 43 -0.13 6.78 19.69
N ASN A 44 -0.69 6.62 18.49
CA ASN A 44 -0.64 5.39 17.70
C ASN A 44 -0.07 5.63 16.31
N ARG A 45 1.24 5.37 16.15
CA ARG A 45 1.95 5.59 14.89
C ARG A 45 1.35 4.78 13.72
N ASN A 46 0.94 3.53 13.95
CA ASN A 46 0.34 2.70 12.91
C ASN A 46 -1.01 3.26 12.46
N LEU A 47 -1.86 3.67 13.40
CA LEU A 47 -3.14 4.30 13.10
C LEU A 47 -2.92 5.60 12.30
N LYS A 48 -1.94 6.40 12.67
CA LYS A 48 -1.60 7.64 11.94
C LYS A 48 -1.21 7.36 10.49
N VAL A 49 -0.37 6.35 10.23
CA VAL A 49 -0.01 5.93 8.86
C VAL A 49 -1.24 5.54 8.05
N VAL A 50 -2.11 4.70 8.60
CA VAL A 50 -3.34 4.27 7.92
C VAL A 50 -4.27 5.44 7.63
N LEU A 51 -4.40 6.40 8.56
CA LEU A 51 -5.23 7.59 8.39
C LEU A 51 -4.67 8.54 7.33
N GLU A 52 -3.35 8.75 7.26
CA GLU A 52 -2.74 9.57 6.21
C GLU A 52 -2.99 8.94 4.82
N ARG A 53 -2.83 7.63 4.70
CA ARG A 53 -3.19 6.92 3.46
C ARG A 53 -4.69 7.01 3.16
N ALA A 54 -5.57 6.87 4.15
CA ALA A 54 -7.00 7.00 3.98
C ALA A 54 -7.42 8.38 3.45
N LYS A 55 -6.71 9.47 3.84
CA LYS A 55 -6.92 10.82 3.30
C LYS A 55 -6.66 10.87 1.81
N THR A 56 -5.56 10.30 1.32
CA THR A 56 -5.22 10.28 -0.12
C THR A 56 -6.27 9.50 -0.94
N TYR A 57 -6.96 8.54 -0.33
CA TYR A 57 -8.08 7.80 -0.93
C TYR A 57 -9.44 8.47 -0.68
N ARG A 58 -9.47 9.63 -0.03
CA ARG A 58 -10.68 10.40 0.28
C ARG A 58 -11.74 9.56 1.04
N VAL A 59 -11.26 8.71 1.96
CA VAL A 59 -12.16 7.90 2.81
C VAL A 59 -13.01 8.83 3.66
N PRO A 60 -14.36 8.70 3.64
CA PRO A 60 -15.25 9.56 4.40
C PRO A 60 -14.99 9.48 5.90
N LYS A 61 -15.03 10.64 6.58
CA LYS A 61 -14.78 10.76 8.01
C LYS A 61 -15.68 9.84 8.85
N ASN A 62 -16.94 9.67 8.46
CA ASN A 62 -17.87 8.78 9.16
C ASN A 62 -17.45 7.31 9.15
N ILE A 63 -16.71 6.85 8.14
CA ILE A 63 -16.15 5.50 8.09
C ILE A 63 -14.97 5.39 9.06
N ILE A 64 -14.10 6.39 9.05
CA ILE A 64 -12.95 6.49 9.97
C ILE A 64 -13.44 6.49 11.43
N ASP A 65 -14.31 7.43 11.76
CA ASP A 65 -14.83 7.59 13.13
C ASP A 65 -15.53 6.31 13.62
N ARG A 66 -16.34 5.67 12.77
CA ARG A 66 -17.01 4.42 13.10
C ARG A 66 -16.03 3.28 13.38
N ALA A 67 -14.97 3.17 12.62
CA ALA A 67 -13.94 2.13 12.80
C ALA A 67 -13.21 2.32 14.15
N ILE A 68 -12.82 3.55 14.47
CA ILE A 68 -12.15 3.90 15.74
C ILE A 68 -13.10 3.67 16.93
N GLU A 69 -14.35 4.14 16.86
CA GLU A 69 -15.34 3.93 17.93
C GLU A 69 -15.65 2.45 18.16
N LYS A 70 -15.70 1.64 17.09
CA LYS A 70 -15.87 0.20 17.20
C LYS A 70 -14.69 -0.45 17.94
N ALA A 71 -13.46 0.01 17.71
CA ALA A 71 -12.27 -0.46 18.41
C ALA A 71 -12.32 -0.08 19.91
N LYS A 72 -12.73 1.13 20.25
CA LYS A 72 -12.91 1.60 21.64
C LYS A 72 -14.01 0.83 22.39
N GLY A 73 -15.07 0.46 21.69
CA GLY A 73 -16.24 -0.22 22.25
C GLY A 73 -16.00 -1.68 22.67
N GLY A 74 -14.77 -2.20 22.56
CA GLY A 74 -14.44 -3.57 22.99
C GLY A 74 -15.08 -4.66 22.12
N SER A 75 -15.31 -4.38 20.83
CA SER A 75 -15.81 -5.36 19.86
C SER A 75 -14.99 -6.67 19.93
N GLU A 76 -15.66 -7.82 19.95
CA GLU A 76 -15.05 -9.15 19.97
C GLU A 76 -14.46 -9.54 18.59
N GLU A 77 -14.65 -8.74 17.55
CA GLU A 77 -14.11 -8.99 16.23
C GLU A 77 -12.58 -8.91 16.25
N ASN A 78 -11.94 -10.00 15.88
CA ASN A 78 -10.48 -10.11 15.84
C ASN A 78 -10.06 -10.47 14.42
N TYR A 79 -8.98 -9.82 13.97
CA TYR A 79 -8.32 -10.14 12.72
C TYR A 79 -6.88 -10.56 12.98
N ASP A 80 -6.46 -11.63 12.30
CA ASP A 80 -5.06 -12.00 12.18
C ASP A 80 -4.44 -11.24 11.00
N GLU A 81 -3.31 -10.59 11.25
CA GLU A 81 -2.50 -9.94 10.22
C GLU A 81 -1.55 -10.99 9.64
N LEU A 82 -1.71 -11.29 8.36
CA LEU A 82 -0.88 -12.29 7.68
C LEU A 82 -0.38 -11.73 6.36
N ARG A 83 0.90 -12.00 6.10
CA ARG A 83 1.54 -11.73 4.82
C ARG A 83 1.77 -13.05 4.10
N TYR A 84 1.22 -13.16 2.90
CA TYR A 84 1.51 -14.26 1.99
C TYR A 84 2.51 -13.80 0.94
N GLU A 85 3.39 -14.70 0.56
CA GLU A 85 4.38 -14.50 -0.47
C GLU A 85 4.16 -15.55 -1.56
N GLY A 86 4.28 -15.18 -2.81
CA GLY A 86 4.03 -16.10 -3.91
C GLY A 86 4.62 -15.65 -5.23
N PHE A 87 4.46 -16.54 -6.19
CA PHE A 87 4.88 -16.33 -7.56
C PHE A 87 3.65 -16.32 -8.46
N GLY A 88 3.59 -15.36 -9.37
CA GLY A 88 2.62 -15.35 -10.45
C GLY A 88 3.17 -16.03 -11.70
N VAL A 89 2.47 -15.86 -12.80
CA VAL A 89 2.88 -16.38 -14.12
C VAL A 89 4.28 -15.89 -14.48
N SER A 90 5.05 -16.69 -15.19
CA SER A 90 6.43 -16.39 -15.63
C SER A 90 7.40 -16.03 -14.50
N GLY A 91 7.12 -16.52 -13.26
CA GLY A 91 7.99 -16.29 -12.10
C GLY A 91 7.94 -14.86 -11.55
N THR A 92 6.88 -14.10 -11.87
CA THR A 92 6.61 -12.81 -11.24
C THR A 92 6.41 -12.99 -9.74
N MET A 93 6.74 -11.96 -8.96
CA MET A 93 6.74 -12.03 -7.50
C MET A 93 5.61 -11.18 -6.93
N VAL A 94 4.91 -11.71 -5.93
CA VAL A 94 3.81 -11.01 -5.26
C VAL A 94 3.92 -11.15 -3.74
N ILE A 95 3.61 -10.04 -3.04
CA ILE A 95 3.39 -9.98 -1.61
C ILE A 95 1.92 -9.59 -1.40
N ILE A 96 1.22 -10.32 -0.52
CA ILE A 96 -0.21 -10.16 -0.28
C ILE A 96 -0.42 -9.96 1.22
N ASP A 97 -0.79 -8.74 1.62
CA ASP A 97 -1.12 -8.41 2.99
C ASP A 97 -2.60 -8.61 3.25
N THR A 98 -2.92 -9.31 4.33
CA THR A 98 -4.29 -9.69 4.68
C THR A 98 -4.63 -9.38 6.13
N LEU A 99 -5.91 -9.05 6.35
CA LEU A 99 -6.56 -9.04 7.66
C LEU A 99 -7.69 -10.06 7.63
N THR A 100 -7.57 -11.14 8.37
CA THR A 100 -8.53 -12.24 8.31
C THR A 100 -9.05 -12.70 9.67
N ASN A 101 -10.31 -13.06 9.71
CA ASN A 101 -10.91 -13.79 10.82
C ASN A 101 -10.96 -15.32 10.58
N ASN A 102 -10.42 -15.79 9.46
CA ASN A 102 -10.36 -17.20 9.10
C ASN A 102 -9.13 -17.50 8.22
N VAL A 103 -8.03 -17.84 8.87
CA VAL A 103 -6.72 -18.09 8.23
C VAL A 103 -6.79 -19.18 7.16
N ASN A 104 -7.51 -20.28 7.43
CA ASN A 104 -7.60 -21.40 6.49
C ASN A 104 -8.35 -21.04 5.21
N ARG A 105 -9.47 -20.29 5.33
CA ARG A 105 -10.22 -19.78 4.18
C ARG A 105 -9.36 -18.86 3.35
N THR A 106 -8.73 -17.88 3.96
CA THR A 106 -7.88 -16.90 3.26
C THR A 106 -6.71 -17.57 2.55
N ALA A 107 -6.02 -18.51 3.21
CA ALA A 107 -4.94 -19.27 2.58
C ALA A 107 -5.41 -20.07 1.36
N ALA A 108 -6.63 -20.65 1.41
CA ALA A 108 -7.21 -21.36 0.29
C ALA A 108 -7.59 -20.43 -0.87
N GLU A 109 -8.16 -19.26 -0.57
CA GLU A 109 -8.51 -18.24 -1.57
C GLU A 109 -7.27 -17.69 -2.27
N VAL A 110 -6.24 -17.31 -1.51
CA VAL A 110 -4.95 -16.83 -2.05
C VAL A 110 -4.27 -17.90 -2.92
N ARG A 111 -4.20 -19.15 -2.43
CA ARG A 111 -3.65 -20.27 -3.21
C ARG A 111 -4.42 -20.50 -4.51
N THR A 112 -5.73 -20.36 -4.47
CA THR A 112 -6.59 -20.53 -5.65
C THR A 112 -6.38 -19.40 -6.66
N ALA A 113 -6.29 -18.15 -6.21
CA ALA A 113 -6.04 -16.99 -7.07
C ALA A 113 -4.71 -17.12 -7.80
N LEU A 114 -3.63 -17.48 -7.09
CA LEU A 114 -2.33 -17.72 -7.69
C LEU A 114 -2.35 -18.91 -8.65
N GLY A 115 -2.81 -20.09 -8.19
CA GLY A 115 -2.73 -21.33 -8.94
C GLY A 115 -3.55 -21.36 -10.20
N LYS A 116 -4.75 -20.74 -10.25
CA LYS A 116 -5.59 -20.67 -11.46
C LYS A 116 -4.99 -19.81 -12.57
N ASN A 117 -4.04 -18.92 -12.22
CA ASN A 117 -3.46 -17.97 -13.15
C ASN A 117 -1.97 -18.25 -13.40
N GLY A 118 -1.51 -19.49 -13.22
CA GLY A 118 -0.16 -19.92 -13.56
C GLY A 118 0.90 -19.63 -12.51
N GLY A 119 0.47 -19.26 -11.30
CA GLY A 119 1.35 -18.99 -10.17
C GLY A 119 1.26 -20.06 -9.08
N ASN A 120 1.92 -19.81 -7.97
CA ASN A 120 1.86 -20.66 -6.78
C ASN A 120 2.16 -19.87 -5.51
N LEU A 121 1.59 -20.32 -4.40
CA LEU A 121 1.92 -19.81 -3.08
C LEU A 121 3.33 -20.27 -2.67
N GLY A 122 4.16 -19.32 -2.25
CA GLY A 122 5.49 -19.56 -1.71
C GLY A 122 5.49 -19.77 -0.21
N VAL A 123 6.69 -19.89 0.34
CA VAL A 123 6.91 -19.88 1.79
C VAL A 123 7.32 -18.47 2.24
N THR A 124 7.19 -18.19 3.53
CA THR A 124 7.65 -16.92 4.11
C THR A 124 9.12 -16.66 3.79
N GLY A 125 9.45 -15.47 3.31
CA GLY A 125 10.79 -15.08 2.90
C GLY A 125 11.16 -15.45 1.46
N SER A 126 10.25 -16.06 0.69
CA SER A 126 10.53 -16.48 -0.69
C SER A 126 10.66 -15.34 -1.68
N VAL A 127 9.99 -14.21 -1.46
CA VAL A 127 10.02 -13.04 -2.35
C VAL A 127 10.27 -11.71 -1.63
N ASN A 128 10.04 -11.63 -0.31
CA ASN A 128 10.11 -10.39 0.45
C ASN A 128 11.46 -9.66 0.31
N TYR A 129 12.56 -10.40 0.17
CA TYR A 129 13.91 -9.85 0.00
C TYR A 129 14.12 -9.09 -1.32
N MET A 130 13.22 -9.24 -2.28
CA MET A 130 13.24 -8.52 -3.56
C MET A 130 12.44 -7.22 -3.53
N PHE A 131 11.91 -6.86 -2.36
CA PHE A 131 11.14 -5.64 -2.17
C PHE A 131 11.73 -4.83 -1.01
N ASP A 132 11.76 -3.53 -1.19
CA ASP A 132 12.19 -2.58 -0.17
C ASP A 132 10.98 -1.93 0.49
N ASN A 133 10.88 -2.07 1.81
CA ASN A 133 9.88 -1.33 2.58
C ASN A 133 10.24 0.16 2.55
N THR A 134 9.33 1.00 2.03
CA THR A 134 9.67 2.38 1.64
C THR A 134 8.52 3.33 1.99
N ALA A 135 8.85 4.45 2.62
CA ALA A 135 7.93 5.58 2.73
C ALA A 135 7.80 6.26 1.36
N VAL A 136 6.58 6.45 0.87
CA VAL A 136 6.29 7.10 -0.42
C VAL A 136 5.36 8.27 -0.19
N ILE A 137 5.82 9.47 -0.53
CA ILE A 137 5.03 10.70 -0.46
C ILE A 137 5.00 11.32 -1.86
N GLY A 138 3.80 11.52 -2.40
CA GLY A 138 3.58 12.13 -3.71
C GLY A 138 3.00 13.52 -3.59
N VAL A 139 3.62 14.49 -4.23
CA VAL A 139 3.26 15.91 -4.22
C VAL A 139 3.02 16.39 -5.64
N GLU A 140 1.94 17.10 -5.88
CA GLU A 140 1.62 17.72 -7.17
C GLU A 140 2.24 19.12 -7.27
N GLY A 141 2.72 19.48 -8.47
CA GLY A 141 3.15 20.84 -8.80
C GLY A 141 4.45 21.31 -8.12
N LYS A 142 5.29 20.38 -7.66
CA LYS A 142 6.61 20.63 -7.10
C LYS A 142 7.68 19.88 -7.86
N SER A 143 8.84 20.50 -8.06
CA SER A 143 10.00 19.83 -8.67
C SER A 143 10.76 18.96 -7.65
N ALA A 144 11.57 18.03 -8.15
CA ALA A 144 12.45 17.23 -7.32
C ALA A 144 13.45 18.09 -6.53
N ASP A 145 13.98 19.14 -7.17
CA ASP A 145 14.94 20.05 -6.52
C ASP A 145 14.29 20.82 -5.37
N GLU A 146 13.05 21.33 -5.54
CA GLU A 146 12.31 22.01 -4.46
C GLU A 146 12.08 21.07 -3.25
N LEU A 147 11.67 19.81 -3.49
CA LEU A 147 11.42 18.86 -2.40
C LEU A 147 12.74 18.44 -1.74
N LEU A 148 13.80 18.27 -2.51
CA LEU A 148 15.12 17.95 -1.97
C LEU A 148 15.62 19.07 -1.05
N GLU A 149 15.48 20.34 -1.44
CA GLU A 149 15.89 21.49 -0.62
C GLU A 149 15.14 21.52 0.71
N ILE A 150 13.81 21.31 0.70
CA ILE A 150 12.99 21.25 1.92
C ILE A 150 13.47 20.14 2.86
N LEU A 151 13.75 18.95 2.33
CA LEU A 151 14.19 17.82 3.14
C LEU A 151 15.60 18.03 3.68
N MET A 152 16.51 18.61 2.90
CA MET A 152 17.86 18.96 3.35
C MET A 152 17.83 20.01 4.48
N GLU A 153 16.98 21.03 4.40
CA GLU A 153 16.80 22.02 5.46
C GLU A 153 16.27 21.39 6.76
N ALA A 154 15.50 20.32 6.65
CA ALA A 154 14.97 19.55 7.78
C ALA A 154 15.92 18.44 8.29
N ASP A 155 17.10 18.28 7.71
CA ASP A 155 18.07 17.20 8.00
C ASP A 155 17.48 15.80 7.80
N ILE A 156 16.66 15.62 6.74
CA ILE A 156 16.00 14.36 6.40
C ILE A 156 16.59 13.83 5.08
N ASP A 157 17.11 12.61 5.12
CA ASP A 157 17.61 11.93 3.94
C ASP A 157 16.46 11.26 3.18
N ALA A 158 16.35 11.54 1.87
CA ALA A 158 15.52 10.77 0.95
C ALA A 158 16.37 9.70 0.24
N ARG A 159 15.80 8.51 0.03
CA ARG A 159 16.43 7.47 -0.79
C ARG A 159 16.45 7.86 -2.26
N ASP A 160 15.36 8.51 -2.71
CA ASP A 160 15.20 8.97 -4.09
C ASP A 160 14.09 10.03 -4.17
N ILE A 161 14.15 10.91 -5.15
CA ILE A 161 13.08 11.86 -5.47
C ILE A 161 12.92 11.84 -7.00
N ILE A 162 11.73 11.46 -7.47
CA ILE A 162 11.48 11.21 -8.88
C ILE A 162 10.27 12.03 -9.35
N GLU A 163 10.44 12.76 -10.45
CA GLU A 163 9.34 13.43 -11.14
C GLU A 163 8.67 12.45 -12.12
N GLU A 164 7.37 12.26 -11.96
CA GLU A 164 6.56 11.35 -12.77
C GLU A 164 5.23 12.00 -13.13
N ASP A 165 5.03 12.26 -14.40
CA ASP A 165 3.86 12.99 -14.91
C ASP A 165 3.67 14.33 -14.18
N GLU A 166 2.58 14.50 -13.45
CA GLU A 166 2.26 15.71 -12.67
C GLU A 166 2.68 15.62 -11.20
N LEU A 167 3.24 14.48 -10.78
CA LEU A 167 3.62 14.21 -9.40
C LEU A 167 5.13 14.13 -9.23
N THR A 168 5.60 14.63 -8.10
CA THR A 168 6.96 14.35 -7.61
C THR A 168 6.87 13.44 -6.40
N LEU A 169 7.55 12.31 -6.49
CA LEU A 169 7.53 11.24 -5.49
C LEU A 169 8.81 11.25 -4.67
N VAL A 170 8.64 11.37 -3.37
CA VAL A 170 9.72 11.20 -2.38
C VAL A 170 9.71 9.78 -1.87
N TYR A 171 10.83 9.07 -2.00
CA TYR A 171 11.06 7.76 -1.44
C TYR A 171 12.01 7.88 -0.25
N GLY A 172 11.60 7.41 0.91
CA GLY A 172 12.37 7.50 2.14
C GLY A 172 12.37 6.22 2.97
N GLU A 173 13.11 6.24 4.08
CA GLU A 173 13.02 5.18 5.06
C GLU A 173 11.62 5.15 5.69
N PRO A 174 11.05 3.96 5.99
CA PRO A 174 9.71 3.86 6.60
C PRO A 174 9.61 4.62 7.93
N GLU A 175 10.71 4.68 8.67
CA GLU A 175 10.82 5.39 9.94
C GLU A 175 10.65 6.89 9.77
N ASN A 176 11.08 7.44 8.63
CA ASN A 176 11.02 8.87 8.33
C ASN A 176 9.67 9.31 7.72
N PHE A 177 8.70 8.41 7.57
CA PHE A 177 7.42 8.70 6.92
C PHE A 177 6.73 9.96 7.49
N HIS A 178 6.65 10.09 8.81
CA HIS A 178 6.03 11.26 9.44
C HIS A 178 6.91 12.50 9.36
N GLU A 179 8.22 12.34 9.53
CA GLU A 179 9.18 13.45 9.49
C GLU A 179 9.20 14.11 8.12
N ILE A 180 9.18 13.31 7.05
CA ILE A 180 9.04 13.81 5.67
C ILE A 180 7.76 14.63 5.52
N GLN A 181 6.60 14.10 5.97
CA GLN A 181 5.33 14.82 5.88
C GLN A 181 5.34 16.13 6.67
N GLU A 182 5.87 16.13 7.88
CA GLU A 182 5.92 17.34 8.73
C GLU A 182 6.85 18.40 8.12
N ALA A 183 7.99 18.02 7.55
CA ALA A 183 8.87 18.94 6.83
C ALA A 183 8.18 19.58 5.63
N LEU A 184 7.48 18.78 4.83
CA LEU A 184 6.72 19.27 3.67
C LEU A 184 5.56 20.18 4.09
N LYS A 185 4.82 19.85 5.15
CA LYS A 185 3.76 20.70 5.72
C LYS A 185 4.31 22.03 6.25
N ALA A 186 5.45 21.99 6.93
CA ALA A 186 6.11 23.22 7.41
C ALA A 186 6.53 24.16 6.27
N ALA A 187 6.83 23.61 5.09
CA ALA A 187 7.08 24.36 3.87
C ALA A 187 5.81 24.77 3.10
N GLY A 188 4.61 24.53 3.66
CA GLY A 188 3.33 24.92 3.10
C GLY A 188 2.70 23.90 2.14
N ILE A 189 3.18 22.67 2.10
CA ILE A 189 2.62 21.58 1.29
C ILE A 189 1.72 20.75 2.21
N GLU A 190 0.41 21.05 2.23
CA GLU A 190 -0.53 20.43 3.16
C GLU A 190 -1.25 19.19 2.59
N GLU A 191 -1.31 19.07 1.27
CA GLU A 191 -1.99 17.98 0.57
C GLU A 191 -1.00 17.05 -0.12
N PHE A 192 -1.19 15.76 0.08
CA PHE A 192 -0.42 14.70 -0.55
C PHE A 192 -1.34 13.85 -1.43
N GLU A 193 -0.92 13.60 -2.66
CA GLU A 193 -1.61 12.69 -3.57
C GLU A 193 -1.29 11.22 -3.26
N VAL A 194 -0.12 10.98 -2.67
CA VAL A 194 0.33 9.69 -2.17
C VAL A 194 0.93 9.90 -0.77
N ALA A 195 0.54 9.07 0.19
CA ALA A 195 1.14 9.03 1.52
C ALA A 195 0.99 7.61 2.07
N GLU A 196 1.96 6.75 1.83
CA GLU A 196 1.92 5.35 2.26
C GLU A 196 3.32 4.78 2.53
N ILE A 197 3.36 3.70 3.31
CA ILE A 197 4.51 2.82 3.40
C ILE A 197 4.21 1.63 2.49
N SER A 198 5.06 1.38 1.51
CA SER A 198 4.83 0.43 0.43
C SER A 198 6.03 -0.48 0.21
N MET A 199 5.77 -1.70 -0.24
CA MET A 199 6.80 -2.65 -0.66
C MET A 199 7.14 -2.36 -2.13
N ILE A 200 8.29 -1.75 -2.37
CA ILE A 200 8.76 -1.36 -3.71
C ILE A 200 9.68 -2.44 -4.27
N PRO A 201 9.40 -3.00 -5.46
CA PRO A 201 10.25 -4.02 -6.05
C PRO A 201 11.61 -3.42 -6.46
N GLN A 202 12.69 -4.16 -6.18
CA GLN A 202 14.05 -3.78 -6.59
C GLN A 202 14.23 -3.87 -8.11
N ASN A 203 13.53 -4.81 -8.74
CA ASN A 203 13.52 -5.00 -10.19
C ASN A 203 12.11 -5.27 -10.67
N GLU A 204 11.76 -4.70 -11.82
CA GLU A 204 10.48 -4.95 -12.49
C GLU A 204 10.68 -5.86 -13.70
N VAL A 205 9.62 -6.57 -14.05
CA VAL A 205 9.56 -7.46 -15.21
C VAL A 205 8.40 -7.07 -16.12
N THR A 206 8.64 -7.16 -17.43
CA THR A 206 7.60 -7.01 -18.46
C THR A 206 7.10 -8.38 -18.86
N LEU A 207 5.80 -8.55 -18.99
CA LEU A 207 5.15 -9.78 -19.39
C LEU A 207 4.75 -9.75 -20.87
N SER A 208 4.57 -10.92 -21.47
CA SER A 208 3.84 -11.05 -22.73
C SER A 208 2.37 -10.68 -22.52
N GLU A 209 1.66 -10.29 -23.59
CA GLU A 209 0.22 -9.98 -23.52
C GLU A 209 -0.62 -11.13 -22.93
N GLU A 210 -0.26 -12.38 -23.25
CA GLU A 210 -0.95 -13.56 -22.70
C GLU A 210 -0.73 -13.70 -21.19
N ASP A 211 0.50 -13.51 -20.73
CA ASP A 211 0.85 -13.64 -19.33
C ASP A 211 0.40 -12.41 -18.52
N LYS A 212 0.39 -11.22 -19.12
CA LYS A 212 -0.20 -10.01 -18.57
C LYS A 212 -1.70 -10.22 -18.26
N ALA A 213 -2.45 -10.75 -19.21
CA ALA A 213 -3.87 -11.07 -19.00
C ALA A 213 -4.10 -12.09 -17.88
N LYS A 214 -3.21 -13.08 -17.70
CA LYS A 214 -3.29 -14.03 -16.58
C LYS A 214 -2.96 -13.33 -15.25
N PHE A 215 -1.95 -12.47 -15.26
CA PHE A 215 -1.52 -11.73 -14.08
C PHE A 215 -2.59 -10.75 -13.59
N GLU A 216 -3.20 -9.98 -14.51
CA GLU A 216 -4.33 -9.08 -14.20
C GLU A 216 -5.51 -9.83 -13.60
N ARG A 217 -5.86 -10.99 -14.17
CA ARG A 217 -6.93 -11.84 -13.62
C ARG A 217 -6.60 -12.38 -12.22
N MET A 218 -5.33 -12.66 -11.97
CA MET A 218 -4.87 -13.01 -10.62
C MET A 218 -5.07 -11.85 -9.65
N LEU A 219 -4.71 -10.63 -10.04
CA LEU A 219 -4.92 -9.42 -9.22
C LEU A 219 -6.41 -9.19 -8.93
N GLU A 220 -7.28 -9.34 -9.93
CA GLU A 220 -8.74 -9.25 -9.75
C GLU A 220 -9.26 -10.27 -8.74
N MET A 221 -8.83 -11.54 -8.85
CA MET A 221 -9.22 -12.58 -7.90
C MET A 221 -8.72 -12.31 -6.48
N LEU A 222 -7.52 -11.76 -6.33
CA LEU A 222 -6.99 -11.34 -5.03
C LEU A 222 -7.76 -10.14 -4.47
N ASP A 223 -8.14 -9.18 -5.32
CA ASP A 223 -8.92 -8.03 -4.90
C ASP A 223 -10.34 -8.43 -4.48
N ASP A 224 -10.91 -9.50 -5.05
CA ASP A 224 -12.20 -10.07 -4.65
C ASP A 224 -12.14 -10.82 -3.31
N CYS A 225 -10.98 -11.21 -2.85
CA CYS A 225 -10.80 -11.80 -1.54
C CYS A 225 -10.94 -10.71 -0.45
N GLU A 226 -11.97 -10.82 0.39
CA GLU A 226 -12.31 -9.81 1.38
C GLU A 226 -11.18 -9.56 2.40
N ALA A 227 -10.40 -10.59 2.72
CA ALA A 227 -9.29 -10.50 3.65
C ALA A 227 -8.07 -9.78 3.07
N VAL A 228 -7.90 -9.74 1.74
CA VAL A 228 -6.77 -9.09 1.10
C VAL A 228 -6.90 -7.58 1.20
N GLN A 229 -5.91 -6.95 1.81
CA GLN A 229 -5.85 -5.50 2.00
C GLN A 229 -4.99 -4.84 0.93
N GLN A 230 -3.78 -5.36 0.71
CA GLN A 230 -2.84 -4.85 -0.28
C GLN A 230 -2.13 -5.99 -1.01
N VAL A 231 -1.83 -5.75 -2.28
CA VAL A 231 -0.99 -6.61 -3.11
C VAL A 231 0.14 -5.77 -3.67
N TYR A 232 1.37 -6.28 -3.54
CA TYR A 232 2.57 -5.69 -4.12
C TYR A 232 3.16 -6.70 -5.10
N HIS A 233 3.70 -6.21 -6.21
CA HIS A 233 4.27 -7.08 -7.24
C HIS A 233 5.40 -6.39 -8.01
N ASN A 234 6.15 -7.17 -8.78
CA ASN A 234 7.27 -6.68 -9.58
C ASN A 234 6.97 -6.62 -11.10
N VAL A 235 5.70 -6.56 -11.49
CA VAL A 235 5.30 -6.49 -12.90
C VAL A 235 5.08 -5.04 -13.32
N ASP A 236 5.68 -4.66 -14.45
CA ASP A 236 5.34 -3.42 -15.15
C ASP A 236 4.12 -3.69 -16.06
N LEU A 237 2.95 -3.23 -15.65
CA LEU A 237 1.69 -3.42 -16.40
C LEU A 237 1.47 -2.36 -17.48
N GLU A 238 2.30 -1.32 -17.54
CA GLU A 238 2.21 -0.28 -18.58
C GLU A 238 3.18 -0.53 -19.76
N ALA A 239 4.07 -1.51 -19.62
CA ALA A 239 5.05 -1.86 -20.64
C ALA A 239 4.47 -2.70 -21.79
#